data_27884c80db383887f52028637a2b397d
#
_entry.id   27884c80db383887f52028637a2b397d
#
_cell.length_a   1.000
_cell.length_b   1.000
_cell.length_c   1.000
_cell.angle_alpha   90.00
_cell.angle_beta   90.00
_cell.angle_gamma   90.00
#
_symmetry.space_group_name_H-M   'P 1'
#
loop_
_entity.id
_entity.type
_entity.pdbx_description
1 polymer ?
#
loop_
_entity_poly.entity_id
_entity_poly.type
_entity_poly.pdbx_seq_one_letter_code
_entity_poly.pdbx_strand_id
1 'polypeptide(L)'
;MTIKEAQETVDKWINTTGVRYFNELTNTAILMEEVGEVARIMARKYGEQSFKPSDEGKDLSDELADVLFVLICLANQTGVSLTDALEKNIEKKTIRDGERHRNNEKLQ
;
A
#
# COMPACT_ATOMS: atom_id res chain seq x y z
N MET A 1 7.04 2.70 14.58
CA MET A 1 5.86 3.50 14.25
C MET A 1 4.65 2.56 14.09
N THR A 2 3.56 2.83 14.80
CA THR A 2 2.30 2.08 14.61
C THR A 2 1.58 2.59 13.37
N ILE A 3 0.56 1.83 12.92
CA ILE A 3 -0.30 2.29 11.80
C ILE A 3 -0.98 3.62 12.16
N LYS A 4 -1.48 3.72 13.40
CA LYS A 4 -2.10 4.96 13.89
C LYS A 4 -1.13 6.13 13.83
N GLU A 5 0.08 5.93 14.32
CA GLU A 5 1.13 6.95 14.28
C GLU A 5 1.49 7.31 12.83
N ALA A 6 1.53 6.32 11.93
CA ALA A 6 1.78 6.57 10.51
C ALA A 6 0.69 7.45 9.91
N GLN A 7 -0.59 7.18 10.21
CA GLN A 7 -1.69 8.02 9.74
C GLN A 7 -1.58 9.46 10.27
N GLU A 8 -1.24 9.61 11.53
CA GLU A 8 -1.06 10.93 12.15
C GLU A 8 0.13 11.68 11.55
N THR A 9 1.25 10.97 11.34
CA THR A 9 2.47 11.55 10.77
C THR A 9 2.25 12.02 9.33
N VAL A 10 1.59 11.21 8.51
CA VAL A 10 1.26 11.57 7.13
C VAL A 10 0.31 12.77 7.10
N ASP A 11 -0.71 12.78 7.94
CA ASP A 11 -1.65 13.89 8.01
C ASP A 11 -0.94 15.20 8.33
N LYS A 12 -0.07 15.19 9.31
CA LYS A 12 0.72 16.36 9.69
C LYS A 12 1.63 16.81 8.54
N TRP A 13 2.30 15.87 7.89
CA TRP A 13 3.19 16.17 6.77
C TRP A 13 2.42 16.80 5.60
N ILE A 14 1.27 16.25 5.25
CA ILE A 14 0.43 16.78 4.17
C ILE A 14 -0.02 18.20 4.48
N ASN A 15 -0.49 18.45 5.70
CA ASN A 15 -1.06 19.74 6.08
C ASN A 15 0.00 20.81 6.40
N THR A 16 1.27 20.45 6.41
CA THR A 16 2.38 21.38 6.61
C THR A 16 3.26 21.47 5.36
N THR A 17 4.05 20.44 5.10
CA THR A 17 4.99 20.41 3.98
C THR A 17 4.28 20.24 2.63
N GLY A 18 3.24 19.41 2.58
CA GLY A 18 2.50 19.11 1.36
C GLY A 18 1.41 20.12 1.00
N VAL A 19 1.19 21.09 1.86
CA VAL A 19 0.15 22.14 1.76
C VAL A 19 -1.25 21.58 2.06
N ARG A 20 -1.74 20.61 1.30
CA ARG A 20 -3.03 19.95 1.49
C ARG A 20 -3.08 18.64 0.75
N TYR A 21 -4.06 17.80 1.05
CA TYR A 21 -4.33 16.61 0.26
C TYR A 21 -4.80 16.97 -1.16
N PHE A 22 -4.39 16.19 -2.13
CA PHE A 22 -5.13 16.13 -3.39
C PHE A 22 -6.52 15.57 -3.10
N ASN A 23 -7.50 15.81 -3.99
CA ASN A 23 -8.82 15.22 -3.76
C ASN A 23 -8.75 13.69 -3.87
N GLU A 24 -9.80 13.03 -3.39
CA GLU A 24 -9.84 11.56 -3.27
C GLU A 24 -9.69 10.86 -4.62
N LEU A 25 -10.28 11.42 -5.66
CA LEU A 25 -10.19 10.84 -7.00
C LEU A 25 -8.76 10.95 -7.55
N THR A 26 -8.13 12.09 -7.37
CA THR A 26 -6.73 12.28 -7.77
C THR A 26 -5.81 11.33 -7.01
N ASN A 27 -6.01 11.20 -5.70
CA ASN A 27 -5.21 10.26 -4.90
C ASN A 27 -5.45 8.82 -5.29
N THR A 28 -6.66 8.47 -5.73
CA THR A 28 -6.95 7.13 -6.26
C THR A 28 -6.14 6.86 -7.53
N ALA A 29 -6.07 7.84 -8.44
CA ALA A 29 -5.26 7.72 -9.65
C ALA A 29 -3.78 7.57 -9.31
N ILE A 30 -3.28 8.36 -8.36
CA ILE A 30 -1.90 8.27 -7.90
C ILE A 30 -1.62 6.89 -7.29
N LEU A 31 -2.55 6.35 -6.51
CA LEU A 31 -2.41 4.99 -5.96
C LEU A 31 -2.18 3.96 -7.07
N MET A 32 -2.94 4.05 -8.16
CA MET A 32 -2.77 3.13 -9.29
C MET A 32 -1.40 3.30 -9.95
N GLU A 33 -0.92 4.54 -10.08
CA GLU A 33 0.42 4.79 -10.61
C GLU A 33 1.50 4.18 -9.72
N GLU A 34 1.39 4.35 -8.41
CA GLU A 34 2.38 3.80 -7.46
C GLU A 34 2.36 2.28 -7.43
N VAL A 35 1.16 1.66 -7.52
CA VAL A 35 1.04 0.21 -7.66
C VAL A 35 1.72 -0.26 -8.94
N GLY A 36 1.56 0.50 -10.03
CA GLY A 36 2.24 0.23 -11.30
C GLY A 36 3.76 0.24 -11.17
N GLU A 37 4.31 1.17 -10.39
CA GLU A 37 5.77 1.22 -10.14
C GLU A 37 6.27 0.01 -9.37
N VAL A 38 5.51 -0.46 -8.39
CA VAL A 38 5.80 -1.72 -7.68
C VAL A 38 5.79 -2.89 -8.66
N ALA A 39 4.75 -2.97 -9.49
CA ALA A 39 4.62 -4.04 -10.48
C ALA A 39 5.79 -4.04 -11.46
N ARG A 40 6.26 -2.86 -11.86
CA ARG A 40 7.42 -2.69 -12.74
C ARG A 40 8.68 -3.32 -12.13
N ILE A 41 8.98 -2.99 -10.88
CA ILE A 41 10.15 -3.54 -10.17
C ILE A 41 10.02 -5.05 -10.03
N MET A 42 8.84 -5.55 -9.63
CA MET A 42 8.61 -6.98 -9.43
C MET A 42 8.78 -7.77 -10.74
N ALA A 43 8.24 -7.26 -11.84
CA ALA A 43 8.35 -7.90 -13.14
C ALA A 43 9.81 -8.00 -13.62
N ARG A 44 10.61 -6.97 -13.32
CA ARG A 44 12.01 -6.94 -13.72
C ARG A 44 12.94 -7.72 -12.81
N LYS A 45 12.65 -7.71 -11.51
CA LYS A 45 13.50 -8.39 -10.52
C LYS A 45 13.24 -9.89 -10.47
N TYR A 46 11.98 -10.29 -10.57
CA TYR A 46 11.55 -11.68 -10.36
C TYR A 46 10.89 -12.31 -11.59
N GLY A 47 10.52 -11.51 -12.57
CA GLY A 47 9.87 -11.97 -13.78
C GLY A 47 10.82 -12.07 -14.96
N GLU A 48 10.24 -12.04 -16.16
CA GLU A 48 10.98 -12.25 -17.42
C GLU A 48 11.37 -10.95 -18.13
N GLN A 49 11.02 -9.79 -17.56
CA GLN A 49 11.46 -8.51 -18.11
C GLN A 49 12.79 -8.09 -17.50
N SER A 50 13.59 -7.40 -18.29
CA SER A 50 14.90 -6.90 -17.84
C SER A 50 14.79 -5.45 -17.37
N PHE A 51 15.67 -5.07 -16.44
CA PHE A 51 15.80 -3.69 -16.03
C PHE A 51 16.27 -2.82 -17.20
N LYS A 52 15.75 -1.61 -17.26
CA LYS A 52 16.17 -0.58 -18.23
C LYS A 52 17.03 0.46 -17.53
N PRO A 53 17.83 1.25 -18.27
CA PRO A 53 18.57 2.34 -17.64
C PRO A 53 17.71 3.29 -16.83
N SER A 54 16.45 3.50 -17.22
CA SER A 54 15.49 4.33 -16.49
C SER A 54 15.07 3.74 -15.14
N ASP A 55 15.37 2.49 -14.88
CA ASP A 55 15.09 1.83 -13.60
C ASP A 55 16.23 1.99 -12.60
N GLU A 56 17.34 2.56 -13.00
CA GLU A 56 18.49 2.79 -12.14
C GLU A 56 18.08 3.67 -10.95
N GLY A 57 18.47 3.25 -9.75
CA GLY A 57 18.11 3.95 -8.53
C GLY A 57 16.73 3.64 -8.00
N LYS A 58 15.92 2.83 -8.70
CA LYS A 58 14.62 2.39 -8.23
C LYS A 58 14.79 1.31 -7.18
N ASP A 59 14.07 1.44 -6.08
CA ASP A 59 14.15 0.55 -4.92
C ASP A 59 12.73 0.07 -4.55
N LEU A 60 12.58 -1.25 -4.43
CA LEU A 60 11.30 -1.86 -4.08
C LEU A 60 10.77 -1.32 -2.75
N SER A 61 11.64 -1.14 -1.75
CA SER A 61 11.19 -0.64 -0.45
C SER A 61 10.60 0.77 -0.54
N ASP A 62 11.21 1.63 -1.35
CA ASP A 62 10.71 2.99 -1.56
C ASP A 62 9.39 2.98 -2.33
N GLU A 63 9.29 2.14 -3.37
CA GLU A 63 8.05 2.02 -4.14
C GLU A 63 6.89 1.46 -3.29
N LEU A 64 7.17 0.50 -2.41
CA LEU A 64 6.18 0.00 -1.47
C LEU A 64 5.76 1.09 -0.46
N ALA A 65 6.71 1.89 -0.01
CA ALA A 65 6.42 3.02 0.88
C ALA A 65 5.54 4.06 0.20
N ASP A 66 5.76 4.31 -1.10
CA ASP A 66 4.93 5.24 -1.87
C ASP A 66 3.48 4.75 -1.95
N VAL A 67 3.26 3.46 -2.18
CA VAL A 67 1.91 2.87 -2.16
C VAL A 67 1.27 3.05 -0.79
N LEU A 68 2.00 2.73 0.27
CA LEU A 68 1.50 2.85 1.64
C LEU A 68 1.15 4.31 1.97
N PHE A 69 1.99 5.25 1.56
CA PHE A 69 1.77 6.67 1.80
C PHE A 69 0.44 7.13 1.18
N VAL A 70 0.20 6.81 -0.08
CA VAL A 70 -1.04 7.21 -0.76
C VAL A 70 -2.25 6.51 -0.15
N LEU A 71 -2.11 5.24 0.22
CA LEU A 71 -3.17 4.49 0.87
C LEU A 71 -3.56 5.15 2.21
N ILE A 72 -2.56 5.58 2.97
CA ILE A 72 -2.79 6.33 4.22
C ILE A 72 -3.49 7.66 3.94
N CYS A 73 -3.10 8.38 2.89
CA CYS A 73 -3.78 9.63 2.50
C CYS A 73 -5.28 9.37 2.26
N LEU A 74 -5.62 8.34 1.52
CA LEU A 74 -7.02 7.99 1.25
C LEU A 74 -7.77 7.63 2.52
N ALA A 75 -7.14 6.86 3.42
CA ALA A 75 -7.75 6.52 4.70
C ALA A 75 -8.02 7.78 5.54
N ASN A 76 -7.04 8.67 5.62
CA ASN A 76 -7.19 9.93 6.38
C ASN A 76 -8.31 10.80 5.80
N GLN A 77 -8.38 10.92 4.48
CA GLN A 77 -9.39 11.74 3.81
C GLN A 77 -10.82 11.22 4.00
N THR A 78 -10.97 9.93 4.18
CA THR A 78 -12.28 9.27 4.27
C THR A 78 -12.65 8.88 5.70
N GLY A 79 -11.82 9.25 6.68
CA GLY A 79 -12.09 8.97 8.09
C GLY A 79 -11.93 7.52 8.49
N VAL A 80 -11.10 6.76 7.77
CA VAL A 80 -10.88 5.34 8.04
C VAL A 80 -9.67 5.15 8.95
N SER A 81 -9.87 4.44 10.07
CA SER A 81 -8.77 3.93 10.88
C SER A 81 -8.26 2.63 10.25
N LEU A 82 -7.03 2.66 9.72
CA LEU A 82 -6.44 1.47 9.11
C LEU A 82 -6.13 0.38 10.14
N THR A 83 -5.86 0.76 11.39
CA THR A 83 -5.68 -0.21 12.47
C THR A 83 -6.96 -1.03 12.64
N ASP A 84 -8.10 -0.35 12.83
CA ASP A 84 -9.39 -1.02 13.02
C ASP A 84 -9.79 -1.81 11.77
N ALA A 85 -9.60 -1.22 10.59
CA ALA A 85 -9.92 -1.86 9.33
C ALA A 85 -9.13 -3.14 9.12
N LEU A 86 -7.83 -3.12 9.39
CA LEU A 86 -6.96 -4.27 9.23
C LEU A 86 -7.30 -5.37 10.25
N GLU A 87 -7.55 -5.00 11.51
CA GLU A 87 -7.94 -5.96 12.55
C GLU A 87 -9.21 -6.71 12.15
N LYS A 88 -10.23 -5.98 11.71
CA LYS A 88 -11.49 -6.57 11.24
C LYS A 88 -11.30 -7.43 10.00
N ASN A 89 -10.44 -6.99 9.09
CA ASN A 89 -10.15 -7.71 7.87
C ASN A 89 -9.45 -9.04 8.16
N ILE A 90 -8.49 -9.05 9.08
CA ILE A 90 -7.80 -10.27 9.51
C ILE A 90 -8.77 -11.23 10.16
N GLU A 91 -9.64 -10.76 11.05
CA GLU A 91 -10.67 -11.56 11.70
C GLU A 91 -11.59 -12.20 10.67
N LYS A 92 -12.09 -11.40 9.72
CA LYS A 92 -12.95 -11.89 8.64
C LYS A 92 -12.26 -12.99 7.82
N LYS A 93 -11.00 -12.78 7.47
CA LYS A 93 -10.23 -13.77 6.70
C LYS A 93 -9.98 -15.04 7.50
N THR A 94 -9.73 -14.92 8.78
CA THR A 94 -9.50 -16.06 9.66
C THR A 94 -10.76 -16.93 9.72
N ILE A 95 -11.92 -16.32 9.90
CA ILE A 95 -13.19 -17.03 9.98
C ILE A 95 -13.54 -17.66 8.62
N ARG A 96 -13.45 -16.89 7.54
CA ARG A 96 -13.88 -17.32 6.21
C ARG A 96 -12.93 -18.34 5.57
N ASP A 97 -11.63 -18.09 5.65
CA ASP A 97 -10.64 -18.78 4.84
C ASP A 97 -9.71 -19.72 5.63
N GLY A 98 -9.70 -19.65 6.96
CA GLY A 98 -8.74 -20.40 7.78
C GLY A 98 -8.75 -21.90 7.52
N GLU A 99 -9.93 -22.53 7.55
CA GLU A 99 -10.06 -23.97 7.28
C GLU A 99 -9.80 -24.30 5.82
N ARG A 100 -10.25 -23.44 4.91
CA ARG A 100 -10.03 -23.64 3.47
C ARG A 100 -8.54 -23.71 3.14
N HIS A 101 -7.74 -22.83 3.70
CA HIS A 101 -6.29 -22.84 3.48
C HIS A 101 -5.61 -24.02 4.17
N ARG A 102 -6.06 -24.35 5.39
CA ARG A 102 -5.54 -25.50 6.13
C ARG A 102 -5.78 -26.80 5.38
N ASN A 103 -6.92 -26.93 4.69
CA ASN A 103 -7.31 -28.12 3.94
C ASN A 103 -6.83 -28.09 2.47
N ASN A 104 -6.18 -27.02 2.05
CA ASN A 104 -5.68 -26.90 0.69
C ASN A 104 -4.33 -27.61 0.55
N GLU A 105 -4.31 -28.72 -0.18
CA GLU A 105 -3.12 -29.53 -0.39
C GLU A 105 -1.96 -28.74 -1.01
N LYS A 106 -2.25 -27.72 -1.81
CA LYS A 106 -1.23 -26.87 -2.46
C LYS A 106 -0.43 -26.02 -1.48
N LEU A 107 -0.95 -25.82 -0.25
CA LEU A 107 -0.32 -25.01 0.78
C LEU A 107 0.43 -25.83 1.83
N GLN A 108 0.39 -27.17 1.72
CA GLN A 108 1.06 -28.08 2.67
C GLN A 108 2.53 -28.33 2.33
#